data_228934cd92156e096c9df89d979f0bd1
#
_entry.id   228934cd92156e096c9df89d979f0bd1
#
_cell.length_a   1.000
_cell.length_b   1.000
_cell.length_c   1.000
_cell.angle_alpha   90.00
_cell.angle_beta   90.00
_cell.angle_gamma   90.00
#
_symmetry.space_group_name_H-M   'P 1'
#
loop_
_entity.id
_entity.type
_entity.pdbx_description
1 polymer ?
#
loop_
_entity_poly.entity_id
_entity_poly.type
_entity_poly.pdbx_seq_one_letter_code
_entity_poly.pdbx_strand_id
1 'polypeptide(L)'
;MVLISETSDDGSTGGDHQIKKPKKEEDRNKKLKEKVQVSLPIPEELILRCFLLVRRCHHPSLSLVCRSFHSLMSKLYDDRLRLGYTENVLYAYVGFPPVENPSWYILHRKPYRNLPNTISLKLCKIDSLPPMPWGSTVVTIGSDIYVIGGRVGEKLLEDVGVGYNKPISGGRRGETSIRGGHAGERRISDVTLINCRFHEYRSLPSMKMARCRAAAGVIDGKIYVIGGRKVRTSDWVEVFDLKKQSWSSVPGPYPEAFGRGEFLTYAVMKEKIYCLDLTRNIHIYDPKESKWESWTHGPLSASWNDSSCVVDNLLFCINTSVYFLGWPIKIYDPEKKTWFYLQGLQGFPANGLFVDGYKMANFGGKLVILSADVHRLRRYDCRKREIWCIEIAWERQEDGTFWGKVESVAVVLTPAKTTSVDICGTVTV
;
A
#
# COMPACT_ATOMS: atom_id res chain seq x y z
N MET A 1 9.31 -23.50 -49.87
CA MET A 1 9.52 -24.24 -51.11
C MET A 1 8.14 -24.47 -51.70
N VAL A 2 7.79 -23.59 -52.64
CA VAL A 2 7.42 -23.90 -54.02
C VAL A 2 5.93 -24.30 -54.13
N LEU A 3 5.08 -23.70 -54.88
CA LEU A 3 4.86 -22.76 -56.02
C LEU A 3 3.41 -23.02 -56.45
N ILE A 4 2.59 -21.97 -56.57
CA ILE A 4 2.09 -21.35 -57.80
C ILE A 4 1.54 -22.29 -58.85
N SER A 5 0.28 -22.07 -59.25
CA SER A 5 -0.03 -21.77 -60.63
C SER A 5 -1.47 -21.29 -60.81
N GLU A 6 -1.56 -20.18 -61.51
CA GLU A 6 -2.72 -19.57 -62.16
C GLU A 6 -3.17 -20.37 -63.37
N THR A 7 -4.42 -20.14 -63.75
CA THR A 7 -4.85 -19.78 -65.18
C THR A 7 -6.37 -19.59 -65.12
N SER A 8 -6.87 -18.40 -65.31
CA SER A 8 -7.39 -17.67 -66.50
C SER A 8 -8.31 -18.51 -67.44
N ASP A 9 -9.44 -18.07 -67.67
CA ASP A 9 -10.14 -17.26 -68.62
C ASP A 9 -11.48 -17.84 -69.11
N ASP A 10 -12.38 -17.00 -69.24
CA ASP A 10 -13.29 -16.58 -70.30
C ASP A 10 -14.77 -17.02 -70.23
N GLY A 11 -15.58 -15.99 -70.30
CA GLY A 11 -16.59 -15.85 -71.29
C GLY A 11 -18.07 -15.96 -70.92
N SER A 12 -18.67 -14.78 -70.79
CA SER A 12 -19.89 -14.37 -71.54
C SER A 12 -21.32 -14.81 -71.09
N THR A 13 -22.06 -13.74 -70.85
CA THR A 13 -23.47 -13.46 -71.15
C THR A 13 -24.60 -14.08 -70.40
N GLY A 14 -25.36 -13.17 -69.72
CA GLY A 14 -26.79 -12.98 -69.90
C GLY A 14 -27.74 -13.73 -69.02
N GLY A 15 -28.52 -13.00 -68.27
CA GLY A 15 -29.79 -13.52 -67.76
C GLY A 15 -30.24 -12.98 -66.39
N ASP A 16 -30.96 -11.86 -66.46
CA ASP A 16 -31.79 -11.39 -65.33
C ASP A 16 -32.75 -12.48 -64.82
N HIS A 17 -32.57 -12.91 -63.56
CA HIS A 17 -33.67 -13.48 -62.81
C HIS A 17 -33.57 -13.04 -61.38
N GLN A 18 -34.44 -12.08 -61.00
CA GLN A 18 -34.76 -11.74 -59.62
C GLN A 18 -35.32 -12.97 -58.90
N ILE A 19 -34.53 -13.56 -58.02
CA ILE A 19 -35.02 -14.56 -57.04
C ILE A 19 -35.29 -13.81 -55.74
N LYS A 20 -36.59 -13.64 -55.45
CA LYS A 20 -37.08 -13.20 -54.14
C LYS A 20 -36.66 -14.17 -53.07
N LYS A 21 -35.78 -13.78 -52.18
CA LYS A 21 -35.43 -14.53 -50.95
C LYS A 21 -36.69 -14.64 -50.04
N PRO A 22 -36.98 -15.78 -49.47
CA PRO A 22 -38.19 -15.97 -48.65
C PRO A 22 -38.03 -15.29 -47.28
N LYS A 23 -38.99 -14.45 -46.94
CA LYS A 23 -39.14 -13.74 -45.66
C LYS A 23 -39.15 -14.61 -44.38
N LYS A 24 -38.95 -15.89 -44.46
CA LYS A 24 -39.00 -16.84 -43.33
C LYS A 24 -37.67 -17.04 -42.62
N GLU A 25 -36.53 -16.61 -43.15
CA GLU A 25 -35.22 -16.77 -42.50
C GLU A 25 -34.84 -15.58 -41.60
N GLU A 26 -35.36 -14.38 -41.86
CA GLU A 26 -35.14 -13.21 -40.99
C GLU A 26 -35.86 -13.31 -39.65
N ASP A 27 -37.04 -13.94 -39.64
CA ASP A 27 -37.78 -14.15 -38.36
C ASP A 27 -37.21 -15.26 -37.50
N ARG A 28 -36.51 -16.24 -38.06
CA ARG A 28 -35.78 -17.23 -37.27
C ARG A 28 -34.51 -16.68 -36.63
N ASN A 29 -33.81 -15.77 -37.29
CA ASN A 29 -32.62 -15.13 -36.74
C ASN A 29 -32.94 -14.02 -35.71
N LYS A 30 -34.15 -13.44 -35.74
CA LYS A 30 -34.62 -12.53 -34.69
C LYS A 30 -35.02 -13.26 -33.40
N LYS A 31 -35.56 -14.46 -33.51
CA LYS A 31 -35.91 -15.29 -32.32
C LYS A 31 -34.71 -15.96 -31.64
N LEU A 32 -33.58 -16.09 -32.32
CA LEU A 32 -32.36 -16.62 -31.70
C LEU A 32 -31.51 -15.57 -30.94
N LYS A 33 -31.97 -14.30 -30.92
CA LYS A 33 -31.34 -13.22 -30.14
C LYS A 33 -32.11 -12.79 -28.91
N GLU A 34 -33.22 -13.44 -28.59
CA GLU A 34 -33.74 -13.35 -27.23
C GLU A 34 -32.77 -14.08 -26.32
N LYS A 35 -31.87 -13.29 -25.72
CA LYS A 35 -31.02 -13.75 -24.62
C LYS A 35 -31.92 -14.42 -23.61
N VAL A 36 -31.76 -15.72 -23.43
CA VAL A 36 -32.32 -16.44 -22.29
C VAL A 36 -31.75 -15.76 -21.07
N GLN A 37 -32.48 -14.83 -20.52
CA GLN A 37 -32.21 -14.23 -19.22
C GLN A 37 -32.57 -15.34 -18.24
N VAL A 38 -31.56 -16.15 -17.88
CA VAL A 38 -31.71 -17.13 -16.81
C VAL A 38 -32.01 -16.32 -15.56
N SER A 39 -33.30 -16.15 -15.26
CA SER A 39 -33.72 -15.60 -13.97
C SER A 39 -33.35 -16.66 -12.93
N LEU A 40 -32.50 -16.30 -11.99
CA LEU A 40 -32.23 -17.14 -10.86
C LEU A 40 -33.54 -17.37 -10.09
N PRO A 41 -33.84 -18.61 -9.68
CA PRO A 41 -35.08 -18.93 -8.95
C PRO A 41 -35.15 -18.25 -7.57
N ILE A 42 -34.07 -17.59 -7.15
CA ILE A 42 -33.93 -16.89 -5.86
C ILE A 42 -33.93 -15.38 -6.12
N PRO A 43 -34.73 -14.59 -5.39
CA PRO A 43 -34.71 -13.12 -5.48
C PRO A 43 -33.29 -12.55 -5.27
N GLU A 44 -32.91 -11.55 -6.08
CA GLU A 44 -31.60 -10.89 -6.00
C GLU A 44 -31.27 -10.39 -4.59
N GLU A 45 -32.24 -9.88 -3.85
CA GLU A 45 -32.07 -9.40 -2.48
C GLU A 45 -31.61 -10.51 -1.52
N LEU A 46 -32.13 -11.72 -1.67
CA LEU A 46 -31.70 -12.86 -0.86
C LEU A 46 -30.29 -13.31 -1.23
N ILE A 47 -29.96 -13.30 -2.52
CA ILE A 47 -28.61 -13.60 -2.99
C ILE A 47 -27.63 -12.56 -2.41
N LEU A 48 -27.97 -11.28 -2.47
CA LEU A 48 -27.13 -10.20 -1.94
C LEU A 48 -26.94 -10.35 -0.43
N ARG A 49 -27.99 -10.69 0.34
CA ARG A 49 -27.88 -10.97 1.78
C ARG A 49 -26.94 -12.14 2.07
N CYS A 50 -26.99 -13.21 1.28
CA CYS A 50 -26.04 -14.31 1.41
C CYS A 50 -24.60 -13.84 1.12
N PHE A 51 -24.40 -13.01 0.09
CA PHE A 51 -23.08 -12.51 -0.30
C PHE A 51 -22.47 -11.57 0.73
N LEU A 52 -23.29 -10.81 1.48
CA LEU A 52 -22.80 -9.97 2.58
C LEU A 52 -22.02 -10.78 3.64
N LEU A 53 -22.41 -12.04 3.86
CA LEU A 53 -21.78 -12.93 4.83
C LEU A 53 -20.56 -13.67 4.26
N VAL A 54 -20.34 -13.62 2.94
CA VAL A 54 -19.21 -14.29 2.29
C VAL A 54 -17.97 -13.42 2.39
N ARG A 55 -16.86 -14.02 2.82
CA ARG A 55 -15.58 -13.31 2.89
C ARG A 55 -15.10 -12.88 1.49
N ARG A 56 -14.50 -11.70 1.42
CA ARG A 56 -14.02 -11.10 0.17
C ARG A 56 -13.13 -12.03 -0.68
N CYS A 57 -12.31 -12.88 -0.07
CA CYS A 57 -11.45 -13.81 -0.78
C CYS A 57 -12.20 -14.77 -1.72
N HIS A 58 -13.51 -14.92 -1.56
CA HIS A 58 -14.38 -15.73 -2.40
C HIS A 58 -15.15 -14.94 -3.46
N HIS A 59 -15.18 -13.61 -3.37
CA HIS A 59 -15.92 -12.75 -4.31
C HIS A 59 -15.48 -12.92 -5.77
N PRO A 60 -14.18 -13.05 -6.12
CA PRO A 60 -13.78 -13.33 -7.50
C PRO A 60 -14.37 -14.63 -8.04
N SER A 61 -14.44 -15.67 -7.21
CA SER A 61 -15.06 -16.96 -7.62
C SER A 61 -16.56 -16.83 -7.81
N LEU A 62 -17.25 -16.07 -6.94
CA LEU A 62 -18.67 -15.80 -7.07
C LEU A 62 -18.99 -14.99 -8.34
N SER A 63 -18.18 -14.00 -8.67
CA SER A 63 -18.37 -13.15 -9.85
C SER A 63 -18.26 -13.94 -11.17
N LEU A 64 -17.60 -15.09 -11.16
CA LEU A 64 -17.43 -15.97 -12.34
C LEU A 64 -18.58 -16.95 -12.53
N VAL A 65 -19.47 -17.13 -11.54
CA VAL A 65 -20.58 -18.11 -11.62
C VAL A 65 -21.58 -17.75 -12.72
N CYS A 66 -22.03 -16.50 -12.77
CA CYS A 66 -22.94 -16.01 -13.81
C CYS A 66 -22.90 -14.47 -13.89
N ARG A 67 -23.47 -13.92 -14.97
CA ARG A 67 -23.54 -12.46 -15.20
C ARG A 67 -24.31 -11.72 -14.09
N SER A 68 -25.37 -12.31 -13.56
CA SER A 68 -26.15 -11.71 -12.45
C SER A 68 -25.29 -11.61 -11.20
N PHE A 69 -24.50 -12.63 -10.84
CA PHE A 69 -23.58 -12.58 -9.72
C PHE A 69 -22.50 -11.51 -9.92
N HIS A 70 -21.95 -11.42 -11.12
CA HIS A 70 -20.98 -10.37 -11.44
C HIS A 70 -21.56 -8.97 -11.25
N SER A 71 -22.81 -8.71 -11.71
CA SER A 71 -23.46 -7.40 -11.56
C SER A 71 -23.81 -7.06 -10.12
N LEU A 72 -24.07 -8.08 -9.27
CA LEU A 72 -24.37 -7.88 -7.86
C LEU A 72 -23.12 -7.47 -7.04
N MET A 73 -21.91 -7.78 -7.52
CA MET A 73 -20.68 -7.46 -6.78
C MET A 73 -20.50 -5.95 -6.56
N SER A 74 -20.90 -5.09 -7.50
CA SER A 74 -20.80 -3.64 -7.34
C SER A 74 -21.73 -3.12 -6.23
N LYS A 75 -22.96 -3.61 -6.19
CA LYS A 75 -23.93 -3.29 -5.13
C LYS A 75 -23.51 -3.83 -3.77
N LEU A 76 -22.90 -5.04 -3.77
CA LEU A 76 -22.45 -5.71 -2.55
C LEU A 76 -21.48 -4.86 -1.72
N TYR A 77 -20.53 -4.20 -2.35
CA TYR A 77 -19.54 -3.40 -1.62
C TYR A 77 -20.16 -2.18 -0.92
N ASP A 78 -21.12 -1.54 -1.56
CA ASP A 78 -21.82 -0.39 -0.95
C ASP A 78 -22.72 -0.84 0.21
N ASP A 79 -23.40 -1.97 0.07
CA ASP A 79 -24.21 -2.55 1.13
C ASP A 79 -23.35 -3.04 2.30
N ARG A 80 -22.20 -3.66 2.04
CA ARG A 80 -21.26 -4.07 3.10
C ARG A 80 -20.79 -2.87 3.92
N LEU A 81 -20.44 -1.78 3.26
CA LEU A 81 -20.01 -0.55 3.93
C LEU A 81 -21.16 0.02 4.79
N ARG A 82 -22.37 0.12 4.23
CA ARG A 82 -23.55 0.66 4.92
C ARG A 82 -23.98 -0.18 6.12
N LEU A 83 -23.84 -1.50 6.03
CA LEU A 83 -24.26 -2.46 7.06
C LEU A 83 -23.15 -2.85 8.04
N GLY A 84 -21.93 -2.30 7.87
CA GLY A 84 -20.79 -2.60 8.74
C GLY A 84 -20.15 -3.97 8.54
N TYR A 85 -20.44 -4.68 7.44
CA TYR A 85 -19.79 -5.95 7.08
C TYR A 85 -18.46 -5.75 6.35
N THR A 86 -17.69 -4.78 6.79
CA THR A 86 -16.40 -4.47 6.19
C THR A 86 -15.29 -5.42 6.69
N GLU A 87 -14.27 -5.60 5.87
CA GLU A 87 -13.08 -6.38 6.21
C GLU A 87 -11.82 -5.52 6.08
N ASN A 88 -10.90 -5.69 7.02
CA ASN A 88 -9.57 -5.12 6.89
C ASN A 88 -8.76 -5.95 5.88
N VAL A 89 -8.14 -5.28 4.92
CA VAL A 89 -7.33 -5.90 3.87
C VAL A 89 -5.98 -5.22 3.81
N LEU A 90 -4.92 -6.02 3.85
CA LEU A 90 -3.55 -5.55 3.79
C LEU A 90 -3.09 -5.46 2.33
N TYR A 91 -2.57 -4.29 1.96
CA TYR A 91 -1.88 -4.04 0.71
C TYR A 91 -0.40 -3.82 0.97
N ALA A 92 0.43 -4.39 0.12
CA ALA A 92 1.87 -4.21 0.16
C ALA A 92 2.40 -3.78 -1.22
N TYR A 93 3.38 -2.89 -1.24
CA TYR A 93 4.13 -2.56 -2.42
C TYR A 93 5.50 -3.21 -2.30
N VAL A 94 5.78 -4.17 -3.20
CA VAL A 94 6.97 -5.01 -3.14
C VAL A 94 7.88 -4.68 -4.30
N GLY A 95 9.11 -4.30 -3.99
CA GLY A 95 10.16 -4.01 -4.93
C GLY A 95 11.05 -5.21 -5.23
N PHE A 96 11.60 -5.28 -6.43
CA PHE A 96 12.49 -6.34 -6.92
C PHE A 96 13.75 -5.74 -7.55
N PRO A 97 14.59 -5.00 -6.77
CA PRO A 97 15.79 -4.41 -7.35
C PRO A 97 16.78 -5.50 -7.82
N PRO A 98 17.57 -5.27 -8.89
CA PRO A 98 17.56 -4.11 -9.78
C PRO A 98 16.71 -4.29 -11.06
N VAL A 99 16.07 -5.45 -11.28
CA VAL A 99 15.67 -5.94 -12.60
C VAL A 99 14.16 -5.84 -12.87
N GLU A 100 13.31 -5.85 -11.84
CA GLU A 100 11.85 -5.84 -12.02
C GLU A 100 11.22 -4.60 -11.39
N ASN A 101 10.19 -4.08 -12.05
CA ASN A 101 9.41 -2.99 -11.52
C ASN A 101 8.66 -3.42 -10.26
N PRO A 102 8.65 -2.59 -9.21
CA PRO A 102 7.85 -2.86 -8.02
C PRO A 102 6.38 -2.99 -8.37
N SER A 103 5.65 -3.79 -7.61
CA SER A 103 4.24 -4.08 -7.86
C SER A 103 3.42 -4.10 -6.58
N TRP A 104 2.12 -3.89 -6.74
CA TRP A 104 1.15 -4.00 -5.65
C TRP A 104 0.77 -5.45 -5.40
N TYR A 105 0.64 -5.80 -4.13
CA TYR A 105 0.20 -7.09 -3.65
C TYR A 105 -0.91 -6.92 -2.61
N ILE A 106 -1.79 -7.91 -2.55
CA ILE A 106 -2.84 -8.02 -1.53
C ILE A 106 -2.57 -9.29 -0.69
N LEU A 107 -2.72 -9.18 0.63
CA LEU A 107 -2.62 -10.33 1.52
C LEU A 107 -3.94 -11.08 1.55
N HIS A 108 -3.98 -12.23 0.89
CA HIS A 108 -5.11 -13.14 0.96
C HIS A 108 -5.04 -14.00 2.21
N ARG A 109 -6.18 -14.13 2.87
CA ARG A 109 -6.40 -14.95 4.09
C ARG A 109 -7.45 -16.01 3.77
N LYS A 110 -7.02 -17.24 3.55
CA LYS A 110 -7.93 -18.36 3.24
C LYS A 110 -7.92 -19.38 4.36
N PRO A 111 -9.09 -19.84 4.85
CA PRO A 111 -9.16 -20.99 5.73
C PRO A 111 -8.60 -22.24 5.03
N TYR A 112 -7.82 -23.06 5.73
CA TYR A 112 -7.44 -24.38 5.22
C TYR A 112 -8.70 -25.27 5.14
N ARG A 113 -8.87 -25.97 4.02
CA ARG A 113 -10.04 -26.84 3.81
C ARG A 113 -10.14 -27.95 4.85
N ASN A 114 -9.01 -28.46 5.33
CA ASN A 114 -8.93 -29.63 6.21
C ASN A 114 -8.58 -29.29 7.68
N LEU A 115 -8.39 -28.01 8.01
CA LEU A 115 -8.02 -27.56 9.35
C LEU A 115 -8.83 -26.30 9.68
N PRO A 116 -9.97 -26.41 10.33
CA PRO A 116 -10.96 -25.34 10.45
C PRO A 116 -10.47 -24.08 11.15
N ASN A 117 -9.41 -24.14 11.94
CA ASN A 117 -8.84 -22.99 12.66
C ASN A 117 -7.51 -22.49 12.08
N THR A 118 -7.07 -23.02 10.95
CA THR A 118 -5.79 -22.63 10.33
C THR A 118 -6.05 -21.74 9.12
N ILE A 119 -5.42 -20.55 9.11
CA ILE A 119 -5.52 -19.58 8.02
C ILE A 119 -4.23 -19.65 7.20
N SER A 120 -4.37 -19.87 5.90
CA SER A 120 -3.27 -19.70 4.94
C SER A 120 -3.16 -18.23 4.54
N LEU A 121 -1.98 -17.68 4.68
CA LEU A 121 -1.64 -16.32 4.27
C LEU A 121 -0.82 -16.37 2.98
N LYS A 122 -1.19 -15.55 1.99
CA LYS A 122 -0.46 -15.44 0.72
C LYS A 122 -0.55 -14.04 0.15
N LEU A 123 0.59 -13.47 -0.24
CA LEU A 123 0.63 -12.25 -1.05
C LEU A 123 0.35 -12.59 -2.51
N CYS A 124 -0.66 -11.97 -3.07
CA CYS A 124 -1.04 -12.12 -4.47
C CYS A 124 -0.84 -10.79 -5.20
N LYS A 125 -0.14 -10.83 -6.33
CA LYS A 125 0.12 -9.66 -7.18
C LYS A 125 -1.18 -9.13 -7.77
N ILE A 126 -1.27 -7.81 -7.91
CA ILE A 126 -2.39 -7.11 -8.53
C ILE A 126 -1.85 -6.46 -9.80
N ASP A 127 -2.08 -7.12 -10.94
CA ASP A 127 -1.53 -6.67 -12.22
C ASP A 127 -2.25 -5.46 -12.82
N SER A 128 -3.48 -5.16 -12.37
CA SER A 128 -4.26 -4.02 -12.84
C SER A 128 -3.81 -2.66 -12.29
N LEU A 129 -2.99 -2.66 -11.22
CA LEU A 129 -2.55 -1.41 -10.59
C LEU A 129 -1.21 -0.93 -11.14
N PRO A 130 -1.07 0.39 -11.36
CA PRO A 130 0.15 0.98 -11.89
C PRO A 130 1.29 0.92 -10.87
N PRO A 131 2.54 0.90 -11.34
CA PRO A 131 3.68 1.09 -10.45
C PRO A 131 3.64 2.47 -9.79
N MET A 132 4.06 2.52 -8.54
CA MET A 132 4.12 3.77 -7.78
C MET A 132 5.42 4.50 -8.07
N PRO A 133 5.40 5.84 -8.29
CA PRO A 133 6.60 6.65 -8.43
C PRO A 133 7.47 6.55 -7.17
N TRP A 134 8.78 6.55 -7.34
CA TRP A 134 9.70 6.44 -6.21
C TRP A 134 9.61 7.64 -5.27
N GLY A 135 9.58 7.40 -3.95
CA GLY A 135 9.44 8.42 -2.93
C GLY A 135 8.06 9.10 -2.91
N SER A 136 7.04 8.44 -3.47
CA SER A 136 5.65 8.85 -3.26
C SER A 136 5.27 8.71 -1.80
N THR A 137 4.37 9.59 -1.38
CA THR A 137 3.72 9.51 -0.08
C THR A 137 2.40 8.77 -0.22
N VAL A 138 2.09 7.89 0.73
CA VAL A 138 0.88 7.06 0.66
C VAL A 138 0.05 7.25 1.91
N VAL A 139 -1.26 7.47 1.72
CA VAL A 139 -2.25 7.47 2.81
C VAL A 139 -3.42 6.58 2.44
N THR A 140 -4.02 5.94 3.42
CA THR A 140 -5.20 5.08 3.26
C THR A 140 -6.42 5.73 3.92
N ILE A 141 -7.56 5.72 3.24
CA ILE A 141 -8.82 6.28 3.75
C ILE A 141 -9.96 5.34 3.36
N GLY A 142 -10.54 4.68 4.34
CA GLY A 142 -11.58 3.69 4.07
C GLY A 142 -11.08 2.60 3.12
N SER A 143 -11.70 2.46 1.95
CA SER A 143 -11.34 1.49 0.92
C SER A 143 -10.33 2.00 -0.11
N ASP A 144 -9.78 3.19 0.06
CA ASP A 144 -8.99 3.86 -0.94
C ASP A 144 -7.55 4.10 -0.50
N ILE A 145 -6.62 3.97 -1.44
CA ILE A 145 -5.21 4.33 -1.27
C ILE A 145 -4.91 5.55 -2.14
N TYR A 146 -4.35 6.58 -1.54
CA TYR A 146 -3.89 7.78 -2.23
C TYR A 146 -2.38 7.73 -2.36
N VAL A 147 -1.89 7.73 -3.60
CA VAL A 147 -0.47 7.81 -3.95
C VAL A 147 -0.16 9.23 -4.40
N ILE A 148 0.71 9.92 -3.70
CA ILE A 148 0.88 11.37 -3.81
C ILE A 148 2.33 11.70 -4.17
N GLY A 149 2.53 12.39 -5.29
CA GLY A 149 3.83 12.84 -5.76
C GLY A 149 4.82 11.71 -6.03
N GLY A 150 6.08 11.94 -5.78
CA GLY A 150 7.19 11.03 -6.07
C GLY A 150 8.12 11.56 -7.15
N ARG A 151 8.94 10.66 -7.71
CA ARG A 151 9.84 10.95 -8.83
C ARG A 151 9.60 9.97 -9.96
N VAL A 152 9.74 10.46 -11.18
CA VAL A 152 9.77 9.67 -12.42
C VAL A 152 11.07 9.96 -13.16
N GLY A 153 11.62 8.95 -13.86
CA GLY A 153 12.89 9.01 -14.58
C GLY A 153 13.66 7.70 -14.46
N GLU A 154 14.79 7.58 -15.13
CA GLU A 154 15.63 6.38 -15.07
C GLU A 154 16.25 6.22 -13.68
N LYS A 155 16.00 5.07 -13.03
CA LYS A 155 16.71 4.64 -11.83
C LYS A 155 18.16 4.30 -12.21
N LEU A 156 19.12 5.07 -11.71
CA LEU A 156 20.50 4.61 -11.68
C LEU A 156 20.68 3.63 -10.50
N LEU A 157 21.39 2.54 -10.75
CA LEU A 157 21.63 1.41 -9.82
C LEU A 157 22.25 1.80 -8.46
N GLU A 158 22.77 3.02 -8.33
CA GLU A 158 23.46 3.51 -7.14
C GLU A 158 22.52 3.91 -5.97
N ASP A 159 21.24 4.18 -6.25
CA ASP A 159 20.27 4.58 -5.20
C ASP A 159 19.72 3.41 -4.36
N VAL A 160 20.02 2.18 -4.74
CA VAL A 160 19.52 0.97 -4.07
C VAL A 160 20.39 0.57 -2.87
N GLY A 161 21.53 1.24 -2.67
CA GLY A 161 22.56 0.87 -1.70
C GLY A 161 22.60 1.64 -0.38
N VAL A 162 21.68 2.56 -0.12
CA VAL A 162 21.68 3.28 1.17
C VAL A 162 20.79 2.54 2.18
N GLY A 163 21.28 1.37 2.59
CA GLY A 163 20.89 0.77 3.87
C GLY A 163 21.31 1.71 5.01
N TYR A 164 20.35 2.18 5.76
CA TYR A 164 20.51 3.09 6.90
C TYR A 164 21.22 2.49 8.12
N ASN A 165 22.12 1.53 7.97
CA ASN A 165 22.86 0.95 9.08
C ASN A 165 24.33 0.69 8.71
N LYS A 166 25.14 1.77 8.59
CA LYS A 166 26.58 1.64 8.89
C LYS A 166 26.77 2.11 10.34
N PRO A 167 27.27 1.27 11.24
CA PRO A 167 27.75 1.75 12.54
C PRO A 167 28.93 2.69 12.29
N ILE A 168 28.86 3.88 12.85
CA ILE A 168 29.95 4.86 12.84
C ILE A 168 31.04 4.31 13.76
N SER A 169 31.95 3.54 13.21
CA SER A 169 33.29 3.34 13.83
C SER A 169 34.15 4.54 13.48
N GLY A 170 34.67 5.21 14.49
CA GLY A 170 35.35 6.48 14.51
C GLY A 170 36.25 6.79 13.32
N GLY A 171 36.06 7.95 12.74
CA GLY A 171 36.89 8.53 11.71
C GLY A 171 36.31 9.79 11.14
N ARG A 172 36.85 10.94 11.54
CA ARG A 172 36.81 12.30 10.98
C ARG A 172 35.52 12.71 10.21
N ARG A 173 34.93 13.80 10.68
CA ARG A 173 33.89 14.59 9.99
C ARG A 173 34.25 14.79 8.51
N GLY A 174 33.65 13.97 7.67
CA GLY A 174 33.53 14.19 6.25
C GLY A 174 32.05 14.48 5.99
N GLU A 175 31.73 15.67 5.55
CA GLU A 175 30.42 16.00 5.01
C GLU A 175 30.14 15.03 3.87
N THR A 176 29.30 14.02 4.14
CA THR A 176 28.70 13.22 3.08
C THR A 176 27.66 14.08 2.37
N SER A 177 28.19 14.88 1.45
CA SER A 177 27.42 15.54 0.42
C SER A 177 26.67 14.46 -0.37
N ILE A 178 25.40 14.24 -0.07
CA ILE A 178 24.46 13.58 -0.99
C ILE A 178 24.21 14.59 -2.13
N ARG A 179 25.25 14.78 -2.95
CA ARG A 179 25.13 15.40 -4.27
C ARG A 179 24.75 14.30 -5.24
N GLY A 180 23.46 14.22 -5.56
CA GLY A 180 22.96 13.30 -6.56
C GLY A 180 21.57 13.74 -7.00
N GLY A 181 21.45 14.94 -7.58
CA GLY A 181 20.39 15.22 -8.52
C GLY A 181 20.83 14.62 -9.85
N HIS A 182 20.43 13.39 -10.15
CA HIS A 182 20.73 12.76 -11.43
C HIS A 182 20.04 13.52 -12.56
N ALA A 183 20.76 13.80 -13.64
CA ALA A 183 20.22 14.41 -14.85
C ALA A 183 19.13 13.46 -15.39
N GLY A 184 17.86 13.88 -15.35
CA GLY A 184 16.72 13.09 -15.85
C GLY A 184 15.62 12.80 -14.82
N GLU A 185 15.88 12.82 -13.51
CA GLU A 185 14.83 12.61 -12.50
C GLU A 185 14.00 13.86 -12.27
N ARG A 186 12.69 13.73 -12.42
CA ARG A 186 11.72 14.80 -12.19
C ARG A 186 10.76 14.46 -11.05
N ARG A 187 10.65 15.34 -10.07
CA ARG A 187 9.56 15.27 -9.07
C ARG A 187 8.23 15.57 -9.77
N ILE A 188 7.17 14.93 -9.31
CA ILE A 188 5.83 15.11 -9.86
C ILE A 188 4.87 15.62 -8.80
N SER A 189 3.78 16.24 -9.26
CA SER A 189 2.66 16.71 -8.44
C SER A 189 1.43 15.83 -8.54
N ASP A 190 1.51 14.77 -9.31
CA ASP A 190 0.39 13.89 -9.62
C ASP A 190 -0.11 13.19 -8.37
N VAL A 191 -1.41 12.94 -8.35
CA VAL A 191 -2.10 12.20 -7.29
C VAL A 191 -2.93 11.11 -7.92
N THR A 192 -2.70 9.88 -7.51
CA THR A 192 -3.44 8.71 -7.98
C THR A 192 -4.27 8.13 -6.83
N LEU A 193 -5.56 7.96 -7.07
CA LEU A 193 -6.46 7.22 -6.20
C LEU A 193 -6.55 5.79 -6.69
N ILE A 194 -6.28 4.84 -5.81
CA ILE A 194 -6.50 3.41 -6.01
C ILE A 194 -7.74 3.00 -5.22
N ASN A 195 -8.78 2.55 -5.93
CA ASN A 195 -9.97 1.98 -5.33
C ASN A 195 -9.73 0.48 -5.06
N CYS A 196 -9.56 0.13 -3.79
CA CYS A 196 -9.24 -1.23 -3.38
C CYS A 196 -10.44 -2.20 -3.41
N ARG A 197 -11.66 -1.72 -3.66
CA ARG A 197 -12.83 -2.60 -3.85
C ARG A 197 -12.74 -3.35 -5.17
N PHE A 198 -12.32 -2.62 -6.24
CA PHE A 198 -12.32 -3.12 -7.62
C PHE A 198 -10.93 -3.27 -8.21
N HIS A 199 -9.87 -2.85 -7.52
CA HIS A 199 -8.50 -2.76 -8.00
C HIS A 199 -8.39 -1.87 -9.26
N GLU A 200 -9.08 -0.75 -9.21
CA GLU A 200 -9.07 0.28 -10.25
C GLU A 200 -8.33 1.51 -9.74
N TYR A 201 -7.84 2.33 -10.65
CA TYR A 201 -7.19 3.58 -10.29
C TYR A 201 -7.64 4.73 -11.18
N ARG A 202 -7.54 5.93 -10.64
CA ARG A 202 -7.82 7.16 -11.38
C ARG A 202 -6.93 8.30 -10.89
N SER A 203 -6.67 9.25 -11.79
CA SER A 203 -6.00 10.49 -11.41
C SER A 203 -6.95 11.42 -10.66
N LEU A 204 -6.41 12.09 -9.66
CA LEU A 204 -7.06 13.18 -8.94
C LEU A 204 -6.41 14.52 -9.35
N PRO A 205 -7.01 15.67 -8.98
CA PRO A 205 -6.36 16.97 -9.15
C PRO A 205 -4.96 16.94 -8.57
N SER A 206 -3.98 17.38 -9.38
CA SER A 206 -2.58 17.44 -8.96
C SER A 206 -2.35 18.50 -7.89
N MET A 207 -1.35 18.28 -7.04
CA MET A 207 -0.84 19.31 -6.12
C MET A 207 -0.35 20.52 -6.92
N LYS A 208 -0.33 21.69 -6.30
CA LYS A 208 0.26 22.89 -6.89
C LYS A 208 1.77 22.73 -7.09
N MET A 209 2.41 21.96 -6.23
CA MET A 209 3.86 21.78 -6.24
C MET A 209 4.26 20.31 -6.30
N ALA A 210 5.28 20.03 -7.11
CA ALA A 210 5.88 18.69 -7.18
C ALA A 210 6.63 18.34 -5.90
N ARG A 211 6.35 17.14 -5.33
CA ARG A 211 6.86 16.70 -4.03
C ARG A 211 7.39 15.25 -4.13
N CYS A 212 8.43 14.99 -3.35
CA CYS A 212 8.97 13.63 -3.17
C CYS A 212 9.44 13.48 -1.73
N ARG A 213 9.17 12.33 -1.10
CA ARG A 213 9.41 12.09 0.33
C ARG A 213 8.75 13.14 1.22
N ALA A 214 7.54 13.53 0.87
CA ALA A 214 6.71 14.39 1.72
C ALA A 214 6.15 13.57 2.89
N ALA A 215 5.87 14.22 4.01
CA ALA A 215 5.01 13.66 5.03
C ALA A 215 3.54 13.88 4.68
N ALA A 216 2.65 13.00 5.14
CA ALA A 216 1.22 13.23 4.99
C ALA A 216 0.42 12.75 6.21
N GLY A 217 -0.77 13.30 6.36
CA GLY A 217 -1.71 12.89 7.39
C GLY A 217 -3.14 13.16 6.97
N VAL A 218 -4.06 12.33 7.45
CA VAL A 218 -5.49 12.50 7.22
C VAL A 218 -6.14 12.95 8.52
N ILE A 219 -6.74 14.13 8.50
CA ILE A 219 -7.42 14.71 9.66
C ILE A 219 -8.68 15.43 9.15
N ASP A 220 -9.83 15.20 9.79
CA ASP A 220 -11.11 15.85 9.49
C ASP A 220 -11.49 15.84 8.00
N GLY A 221 -11.31 14.69 7.33
CA GLY A 221 -11.66 14.53 5.91
C GLY A 221 -10.76 15.32 4.94
N LYS A 222 -9.56 15.67 5.37
CA LYS A 222 -8.56 16.36 4.56
C LYS A 222 -7.23 15.63 4.59
N ILE A 223 -6.53 15.62 3.47
CA ILE A 223 -5.17 15.09 3.36
C ILE A 223 -4.20 16.28 3.42
N TYR A 224 -3.37 16.33 4.43
CA TYR A 224 -2.30 17.30 4.58
C TYR A 224 -1.01 16.72 4.02
N VAL A 225 -0.34 17.43 3.11
CA VAL A 225 0.93 17.01 2.51
C VAL A 225 1.99 18.06 2.86
N ILE A 226 3.03 17.62 3.55
CA ILE A 226 4.01 18.49 4.22
C ILE A 226 5.40 18.27 3.60
N GLY A 227 6.06 19.33 3.18
CA GLY A 227 7.43 19.28 2.68
C GLY A 227 7.61 18.52 1.36
N GLY A 228 8.68 17.77 1.22
CA GLY A 228 9.01 17.01 0.01
C GLY A 228 9.42 17.88 -1.18
N ARG A 229 9.87 19.12 -0.96
CA ARG A 229 10.14 20.10 -2.01
C ARG A 229 11.63 20.36 -2.17
N LYS A 230 12.03 20.70 -3.42
CA LYS A 230 13.41 21.03 -3.76
C LYS A 230 13.79 22.46 -3.32
N VAL A 231 12.80 23.37 -3.34
CA VAL A 231 12.96 24.78 -2.97
C VAL A 231 12.11 25.08 -1.75
N ARG A 232 12.67 25.79 -0.80
CA ARG A 232 11.98 26.23 0.41
C ARG A 232 11.11 27.45 0.08
N THR A 233 9.84 27.38 0.38
CA THR A 233 8.89 28.49 0.22
C THR A 233 7.95 28.51 1.42
N SER A 234 7.26 29.62 1.62
CA SER A 234 6.23 29.77 2.66
C SER A 234 5.10 28.75 2.55
N ASP A 235 4.78 28.27 1.32
CA ASP A 235 3.73 27.27 1.06
C ASP A 235 4.27 25.86 1.30
N TRP A 236 4.49 25.54 2.55
CA TRP A 236 5.10 24.29 2.94
C TRP A 236 4.12 23.11 2.99
N VAL A 237 2.85 23.41 3.27
CA VAL A 237 1.76 22.46 3.40
C VAL A 237 0.73 22.68 2.32
N GLU A 238 0.37 21.62 1.62
CA GLU A 238 -0.82 21.59 0.77
C GLU A 238 -1.87 20.68 1.37
N VAL A 239 -3.13 21.07 1.26
CA VAL A 239 -4.26 20.37 1.85
C VAL A 239 -5.26 20.03 0.78
N PHE A 240 -5.56 18.75 0.63
CA PHE A 240 -6.60 18.24 -0.25
C PHE A 240 -7.89 18.01 0.53
N ASP A 241 -8.93 18.70 0.18
CA ASP A 241 -10.26 18.51 0.75
C ASP A 241 -10.96 17.39 0.01
N LEU A 242 -11.26 16.28 0.70
CA LEU A 242 -11.87 15.09 0.11
C LEU A 242 -13.29 15.33 -0.41
N LYS A 243 -14.03 16.27 0.19
CA LYS A 243 -15.40 16.60 -0.25
C LYS A 243 -15.38 17.55 -1.45
N LYS A 244 -14.52 18.56 -1.42
CA LYS A 244 -14.41 19.57 -2.48
C LYS A 244 -13.57 19.11 -3.66
N GLN A 245 -12.78 18.04 -3.50
CA GLN A 245 -11.82 17.53 -4.49
C GLN A 245 -10.87 18.61 -4.99
N SER A 246 -10.37 19.46 -4.10
CA SER A 246 -9.52 20.61 -4.44
C SER A 246 -8.39 20.81 -3.43
N TRP A 247 -7.28 21.39 -3.93
CA TRP A 247 -6.11 21.72 -3.15
C TRP A 247 -6.14 23.16 -2.67
N SER A 248 -5.74 23.38 -1.43
CA SER A 248 -5.43 24.67 -0.83
C SER A 248 -4.03 24.65 -0.22
N SER A 249 -3.44 25.81 0.05
CA SER A 249 -2.14 25.91 0.72
C SER A 249 -2.33 26.46 2.13
N VAL A 250 -1.55 25.95 3.06
CA VAL A 250 -1.47 26.46 4.43
C VAL A 250 -0.05 26.95 4.68
N PRO A 251 0.15 28.09 5.32
CA PRO A 251 1.47 28.58 5.68
C PRO A 251 2.23 27.55 6.50
N GLY A 252 3.47 27.28 6.12
CA GLY A 252 4.37 26.42 6.86
C GLY A 252 5.12 27.18 7.95
N PRO A 253 5.88 26.50 8.79
CA PRO A 253 6.82 27.12 9.69
C PRO A 253 7.96 27.77 8.89
N TYR A 254 8.70 28.64 9.53
CA TYR A 254 9.84 29.33 8.92
C TYR A 254 10.82 28.33 8.29
N PRO A 255 11.27 28.58 7.05
CA PRO A 255 12.05 27.62 6.26
C PRO A 255 13.36 27.15 6.90
N GLU A 256 13.88 27.88 7.84
CA GLU A 256 15.19 27.65 8.46
C GLU A 256 15.22 26.41 9.36
N ALA A 257 14.05 26.01 9.90
CA ALA A 257 13.94 24.90 10.86
C ALA A 257 14.00 23.50 10.21
N PHE A 258 13.80 23.37 8.90
CA PHE A 258 13.48 22.08 8.25
C PHE A 258 14.48 21.68 7.16
N GLY A 259 15.71 21.57 7.34
CA GLY A 259 16.65 20.98 6.41
C GLY A 259 16.22 21.07 4.92
N ARG A 260 16.23 19.97 4.18
CA ARG A 260 15.73 19.89 2.79
C ARG A 260 14.22 19.63 2.67
N GLY A 261 13.51 19.49 3.79
CA GLY A 261 12.08 19.21 3.83
C GLY A 261 11.67 17.83 3.34
N GLU A 262 12.59 16.91 3.25
CA GLU A 262 12.33 15.49 3.02
C GLU A 262 12.23 14.78 4.37
N PHE A 263 11.30 13.84 4.47
CA PHE A 263 11.05 13.11 5.70
C PHE A 263 11.39 11.63 5.56
N LEU A 264 11.92 11.05 6.63
CA LEU A 264 12.16 9.62 6.76
C LEU A 264 10.84 8.88 6.95
N THR A 265 10.01 9.42 7.84
CA THR A 265 8.70 8.82 8.18
C THR A 265 7.78 9.88 8.79
N TYR A 266 6.51 9.54 8.87
CA TYR A 266 5.47 10.38 9.44
C TYR A 266 4.38 9.51 10.08
N ALA A 267 3.62 10.11 10.99
CA ALA A 267 2.50 9.45 11.67
C ALA A 267 1.46 10.48 12.11
N VAL A 268 0.20 10.06 12.15
CA VAL A 268 -0.88 10.85 12.76
C VAL A 268 -1.20 10.27 14.12
N MET A 269 -1.04 11.07 15.16
CA MET A 269 -1.39 10.71 16.54
C MET A 269 -2.11 11.88 17.20
N LYS A 270 -3.22 11.62 17.88
CA LYS A 270 -4.01 12.65 18.57
C LYS A 270 -4.33 13.85 17.67
N GLU A 271 -4.74 13.57 16.42
CA GLU A 271 -5.09 14.56 15.39
C GLU A 271 -3.96 15.58 15.06
N LYS A 272 -2.72 15.21 15.34
CA LYS A 272 -1.51 15.94 14.97
C LYS A 272 -0.65 15.11 14.03
N ILE A 273 0.04 15.79 13.12
CA ILE A 273 0.93 15.13 12.16
C ILE A 273 2.35 15.25 12.67
N TYR A 274 2.94 14.13 13.00
CA TYR A 274 4.33 14.00 13.40
C TYR A 274 5.17 13.64 12.19
N CYS A 275 6.28 14.33 12.00
CA CYS A 275 7.22 14.12 10.90
C CYS A 275 8.63 13.97 11.46
N LEU A 276 9.38 12.97 10.98
CA LEU A 276 10.79 12.78 11.28
C LEU A 276 11.58 13.12 10.03
N ASP A 277 12.44 14.13 10.10
CA ASP A 277 13.27 14.56 8.97
C ASP A 277 14.53 13.68 8.81
N LEU A 278 15.28 13.91 7.71
CA LEU A 278 16.52 13.18 7.42
C LEU A 278 17.64 13.44 8.44
N THR A 279 17.56 14.52 9.19
CA THR A 279 18.50 14.87 10.27
C THR A 279 18.04 14.39 11.63
N ARG A 280 16.94 13.64 11.67
CA ARG A 280 16.29 13.07 12.86
C ARG A 280 15.69 14.10 13.81
N ASN A 281 15.29 15.27 13.31
CA ASN A 281 14.46 16.18 14.05
C ASN A 281 12.98 15.80 13.90
N ILE A 282 12.22 16.04 14.95
CA ILE A 282 10.78 15.85 14.98
C ILE A 282 10.10 17.19 14.72
N HIS A 283 9.14 17.17 13.82
CA HIS A 283 8.27 18.30 13.54
C HIS A 283 6.83 17.84 13.71
N ILE A 284 6.06 18.61 14.45
CA ILE A 284 4.66 18.31 14.74
C ILE A 284 3.81 19.46 14.22
N TYR A 285 2.84 19.12 13.40
CA TYR A 285 1.84 20.05 12.92
C TYR A 285 0.49 19.74 13.56
N ASP A 286 -0.10 20.75 14.19
CA ASP A 286 -1.47 20.73 14.69
C ASP A 286 -2.37 21.50 13.71
N PRO A 287 -3.20 20.81 12.90
CA PRO A 287 -4.06 21.47 11.92
C PRO A 287 -5.17 22.32 12.55
N LYS A 288 -5.63 21.97 13.74
CA LYS A 288 -6.72 22.69 14.43
C LYS A 288 -6.24 24.06 14.92
N GLU A 289 -5.06 24.08 15.50
CA GLU A 289 -4.45 25.29 16.03
C GLU A 289 -3.58 26.03 14.99
N SER A 290 -3.34 25.39 13.82
CA SER A 290 -2.38 25.87 12.80
C SER A 290 -1.00 26.14 13.40
N LYS A 291 -0.58 25.35 14.37
CA LYS A 291 0.67 25.49 15.11
C LYS A 291 1.69 24.44 14.76
N TRP A 292 2.95 24.83 14.84
CA TRP A 292 4.10 23.98 14.68
C TRP A 292 4.91 23.87 15.96
N GLU A 293 5.35 22.64 16.25
CA GLU A 293 6.37 22.36 17.27
C GLU A 293 7.52 21.62 16.61
N SER A 294 8.74 21.90 17.02
CA SER A 294 9.94 21.21 16.52
C SER A 294 10.86 20.84 17.66
N TRP A 295 11.36 19.62 17.65
CA TRP A 295 12.28 19.10 18.65
C TRP A 295 13.53 18.57 17.97
N THR A 296 14.68 19.01 18.43
CA THR A 296 15.99 18.44 18.10
C THR A 296 16.35 17.41 19.18
N HIS A 297 16.70 16.19 18.75
CA HIS A 297 17.23 15.14 19.66
C HIS A 297 16.29 14.74 20.82
N GLY A 298 15.00 14.67 20.60
CA GLY A 298 14.04 14.19 21.61
C GLY A 298 13.94 12.65 21.70
N PRO A 299 13.27 12.14 22.75
CA PRO A 299 13.08 10.69 22.95
C PRO A 299 12.50 9.97 21.72
N LEU A 300 11.54 10.62 21.03
CA LEU A 300 10.88 10.07 19.85
C LEU A 300 11.87 9.86 18.71
N SER A 301 12.74 10.83 18.41
CA SER A 301 13.67 10.77 17.29
C SER A 301 14.70 9.65 17.40
N ALA A 302 15.11 9.27 18.60
CA ALA A 302 16.15 8.27 18.83
C ALA A 302 15.74 6.86 18.39
N SER A 303 14.44 6.53 18.48
CA SER A 303 13.95 5.17 18.24
C SER A 303 12.97 5.05 17.08
N TRP A 304 12.42 6.15 16.60
CA TRP A 304 11.45 6.12 15.50
C TRP A 304 12.15 5.79 14.17
N ASN A 305 11.56 4.90 13.41
CA ASN A 305 12.04 4.49 12.09
C ASN A 305 10.89 4.46 11.07
N ASP A 306 11.22 4.24 9.81
CA ASP A 306 10.28 4.24 8.67
C ASP A 306 9.37 3.00 8.60
N SER A 307 9.57 2.06 9.52
CA SER A 307 8.81 0.82 9.62
C SER A 307 7.96 0.80 10.88
N SER A 308 7.17 1.83 11.03
CA SER A 308 6.29 2.06 12.17
C SER A 308 4.83 2.14 11.75
N CYS A 309 3.92 1.88 12.67
CA CYS A 309 2.49 2.13 12.48
C CYS A 309 1.85 2.69 13.73
N VAL A 310 0.69 3.31 13.56
CA VAL A 310 -0.11 3.84 14.67
C VAL A 310 -1.32 2.95 14.89
N VAL A 311 -1.53 2.53 16.15
CA VAL A 311 -2.73 1.84 16.62
C VAL A 311 -3.19 2.55 17.88
N ASP A 312 -4.46 2.93 17.97
CA ASP A 312 -5.06 3.62 19.12
C ASP A 312 -4.26 4.83 19.61
N ASN A 313 -3.77 5.64 18.67
CA ASN A 313 -2.90 6.80 18.93
C ASN A 313 -1.54 6.49 19.56
N LEU A 314 -1.12 5.23 19.61
CA LEU A 314 0.20 4.80 20.04
C LEU A 314 1.04 4.45 18.82
N LEU A 315 2.31 4.84 18.81
CA LEU A 315 3.24 4.56 17.73
C LEU A 315 4.06 3.31 18.04
N PHE A 316 3.88 2.29 17.24
CA PHE A 316 4.62 1.03 17.32
C PHE A 316 5.79 1.03 16.36
N CYS A 317 6.97 0.68 16.85
CA CYS A 317 8.21 0.56 16.06
C CYS A 317 8.94 -0.71 16.39
N ILE A 318 9.63 -1.29 15.42
CA ILE A 318 10.59 -2.36 15.68
C ILE A 318 11.86 -1.75 16.29
N ASN A 319 12.31 -2.36 17.38
CA ASN A 319 13.53 -1.95 18.06
C ASN A 319 14.76 -2.55 17.40
N THR A 320 15.42 -1.80 16.52
CA THR A 320 16.62 -2.26 15.80
C THR A 320 17.87 -2.30 16.66
N SER A 321 17.86 -1.65 17.82
CA SER A 321 19.02 -1.53 18.71
C SER A 321 19.25 -2.75 19.61
N VAL A 322 18.30 -3.68 19.68
CA VAL A 322 18.28 -4.69 20.74
C VAL A 322 18.04 -6.09 20.19
N TYR A 323 18.89 -6.54 19.30
CA TYR A 323 18.93 -7.95 18.90
C TYR A 323 19.20 -8.92 20.09
N PHE A 324 19.57 -8.41 21.23
CA PHE A 324 20.02 -9.21 22.37
C PHE A 324 19.16 -9.14 23.65
N LEU A 325 18.15 -8.25 23.72
CA LEU A 325 17.41 -8.02 24.98
C LEU A 325 15.93 -8.48 24.98
N GLY A 326 15.50 -9.23 23.99
CA GLY A 326 14.19 -9.93 24.08
C GLY A 326 12.92 -9.09 23.86
N TRP A 327 13.02 -7.79 23.58
CA TRP A 327 11.85 -6.93 23.35
C TRP A 327 11.90 -6.23 21.98
N PRO A 328 11.41 -6.90 20.94
CA PRO A 328 11.59 -6.44 19.57
C PRO A 328 10.73 -5.24 19.18
N ILE A 329 9.68 -4.91 19.93
CA ILE A 329 8.75 -3.83 19.62
C ILE A 329 8.71 -2.80 20.75
N LYS A 330 8.86 -1.52 20.36
CA LYS A 330 8.68 -0.35 21.22
C LYS A 330 7.39 0.36 20.88
N ILE A 331 6.80 0.99 21.89
CA ILE A 331 5.55 1.74 21.82
C ILE A 331 5.81 3.15 22.37
N TYR A 332 5.58 4.17 21.53
CA TYR A 332 5.61 5.55 21.97
C TYR A 332 4.22 6.05 22.32
N ASP A 333 4.06 6.57 23.52
CA ASP A 333 2.86 7.25 23.99
C ASP A 333 3.06 8.76 23.85
N PRO A 334 2.32 9.44 22.95
CA PRO A 334 2.49 10.87 22.72
C PRO A 334 2.02 11.74 23.91
N GLU A 335 1.14 11.24 24.78
CA GLU A 335 0.70 11.95 25.99
C GLU A 335 1.79 11.93 27.06
N LYS A 336 2.36 10.77 27.30
CA LYS A 336 3.44 10.58 28.27
C LYS A 336 4.81 11.00 27.73
N LYS A 337 4.93 11.21 26.41
CA LYS A 337 6.17 11.53 25.68
C LYS A 337 7.30 10.53 25.98
N THR A 338 6.96 9.26 26.15
CA THR A 338 7.90 8.21 26.53
C THR A 338 7.68 6.92 25.78
N TRP A 339 8.71 6.07 25.75
CA TRP A 339 8.70 4.76 25.13
C TRP A 339 8.45 3.66 26.13
N PHE A 340 7.61 2.72 25.75
CA PHE A 340 7.37 1.45 26.43
C PHE A 340 7.85 0.30 25.55
N TYR A 341 7.88 -0.91 26.11
CA TYR A 341 8.16 -2.13 25.39
C TYR A 341 6.94 -3.03 25.35
N LEU A 342 6.70 -3.68 24.22
CA LEU A 342 5.70 -4.73 24.09
C LEU A 342 6.27 -6.03 24.65
N GLN A 343 5.72 -6.50 25.76
CA GLN A 343 6.12 -7.72 26.47
C GLN A 343 5.40 -8.95 25.89
N GLY A 344 5.75 -10.17 26.32
CA GLY A 344 4.99 -11.39 26.05
C GLY A 344 5.13 -11.93 24.63
N LEU A 345 6.06 -11.44 23.80
CA LEU A 345 6.23 -11.87 22.41
C LEU A 345 7.00 -13.20 22.30
N GLN A 346 6.51 -14.24 22.98
CA GLN A 346 7.07 -15.57 22.82
C GLN A 346 6.79 -16.11 21.41
N GLY A 347 7.81 -16.72 20.77
CA GLY A 347 7.72 -17.20 19.40
C GLY A 347 7.91 -16.13 18.32
N PHE A 348 8.21 -14.89 18.72
CA PHE A 348 8.64 -13.87 17.77
C PHE A 348 10.00 -14.29 17.16
N PRO A 349 10.12 -14.32 15.83
CA PRO A 349 11.34 -14.76 15.18
C PRO A 349 12.47 -13.73 15.40
N ALA A 350 13.21 -13.88 16.50
CA ALA A 350 14.25 -12.93 16.92
C ALA A 350 15.49 -12.97 16.02
N ASN A 351 15.72 -14.04 15.28
CA ASN A 351 16.98 -14.29 14.59
C ASN A 351 16.88 -13.93 13.10
N GLY A 352 17.23 -12.70 12.75
CA GLY A 352 17.60 -12.36 11.36
C GLY A 352 16.54 -11.75 10.47
N LEU A 353 15.25 -11.74 10.85
CA LEU A 353 14.17 -11.24 10.00
C LEU A 353 14.13 -9.71 9.80
N PHE A 354 14.88 -8.93 10.60
CA PHE A 354 14.69 -7.47 10.66
C PHE A 354 15.93 -6.65 10.26
N VAL A 355 16.82 -7.21 9.46
CA VAL A 355 18.06 -6.50 9.12
C VAL A 355 17.83 -5.41 8.09
N ASP A 356 16.98 -5.67 7.08
CA ASP A 356 16.63 -4.69 6.06
C ASP A 356 15.27 -5.03 5.44
N GLY A 357 14.39 -4.03 5.25
CA GLY A 357 13.20 -4.17 4.39
C GLY A 357 11.97 -4.77 5.04
N TYR A 358 11.67 -4.43 6.28
CA TYR A 358 10.38 -4.73 6.91
C TYR A 358 9.46 -3.51 6.94
N LYS A 359 8.17 -3.74 6.93
CA LYS A 359 7.13 -2.73 7.13
C LYS A 359 6.07 -3.24 8.10
N MET A 360 5.54 -2.34 8.90
CA MET A 360 4.51 -2.61 9.89
C MET A 360 3.22 -1.88 9.53
N ALA A 361 2.09 -2.52 9.78
CA ALA A 361 0.76 -1.93 9.58
C ALA A 361 -0.19 -2.27 10.73
N ASN A 362 -1.12 -1.35 10.97
CA ASN A 362 -2.29 -1.60 11.80
C ASN A 362 -3.31 -2.42 11.01
N PHE A 363 -3.66 -3.59 11.47
CA PHE A 363 -4.61 -4.50 10.82
C PHE A 363 -5.80 -4.77 11.76
N GLY A 364 -6.74 -3.84 11.78
CA GLY A 364 -7.91 -3.94 12.64
C GLY A 364 -7.57 -3.98 14.13
N GLY A 365 -6.66 -3.12 14.57
CA GLY A 365 -6.18 -3.05 15.95
C GLY A 365 -5.01 -4.00 16.26
N LYS A 366 -4.68 -4.94 15.39
CA LYS A 366 -3.51 -5.83 15.51
C LYS A 366 -2.33 -5.26 14.73
N LEU A 367 -1.12 -5.70 15.08
CA LEU A 367 0.08 -5.40 14.31
C LEU A 367 0.31 -6.49 13.28
N VAL A 368 0.56 -6.10 12.03
CA VAL A 368 1.07 -6.98 11.00
C VAL A 368 2.41 -6.47 10.53
N ILE A 369 3.40 -7.36 10.49
CA ILE A 369 4.75 -7.07 10.03
C ILE A 369 5.02 -7.91 8.80
N LEU A 370 5.36 -7.27 7.68
CA LEU A 370 5.91 -7.92 6.51
C LEU A 370 7.41 -7.70 6.49
N SER A 371 8.18 -8.78 6.46
CA SER A 371 9.64 -8.74 6.48
C SER A 371 10.22 -9.57 5.34
N ALA A 372 11.11 -8.97 4.56
CA ALA A 372 11.92 -9.70 3.62
C ALA A 372 13.08 -10.39 4.37
N ASP A 373 13.11 -11.73 4.35
CA ASP A 373 14.15 -12.50 5.01
C ASP A 373 15.51 -12.29 4.31
N VAL A 374 16.48 -11.88 5.09
CA VAL A 374 17.88 -11.83 4.69
C VAL A 374 18.64 -12.89 5.48
N HIS A 375 18.66 -14.10 5.00
CA HIS A 375 19.51 -15.15 5.56
C HIS A 375 21.00 -14.77 5.47
N ARG A 376 21.47 -13.88 6.35
CA ARG A 376 22.91 -13.54 6.48
C ARG A 376 23.73 -14.63 7.15
N LEU A 377 23.12 -15.67 7.71
CA LEU A 377 23.82 -16.64 8.55
C LEU A 377 24.41 -17.85 7.82
N ARG A 378 24.14 -18.05 6.53
CA ARG A 378 24.86 -19.06 5.74
C ARG A 378 25.49 -18.42 4.52
N ARG A 379 26.79 -18.28 4.55
CA ARG A 379 27.66 -17.62 3.56
C ARG A 379 27.58 -18.13 2.11
N TYR A 380 26.64 -19.03 1.77
CA TYR A 380 26.68 -19.72 0.49
C TYR A 380 25.36 -19.80 -0.30
N ASP A 381 24.21 -19.31 0.21
CA ASP A 381 22.98 -19.35 -0.58
C ASP A 381 22.17 -18.03 -0.49
N CYS A 382 22.58 -17.06 -1.29
CA CYS A 382 21.89 -15.76 -1.42
C CYS A 382 20.62 -15.83 -2.31
N ARG A 383 20.10 -17.01 -2.64
CA ARG A 383 19.19 -17.17 -3.77
C ARG A 383 17.69 -17.17 -3.45
N LYS A 384 17.29 -17.34 -2.19
CA LYS A 384 15.87 -17.34 -1.83
C LYS A 384 15.62 -16.35 -0.71
N ARG A 385 14.91 -15.28 -1.00
CA ARG A 385 14.42 -14.34 0.00
C ARG A 385 12.92 -14.49 0.07
N GLU A 386 12.44 -14.99 1.19
CA GLU A 386 11.03 -15.13 1.47
C GLU A 386 10.50 -13.86 2.11
N ILE A 387 9.25 -13.50 1.81
CA ILE A 387 8.54 -12.48 2.59
C ILE A 387 7.73 -13.21 3.64
N TRP A 388 8.00 -12.85 4.88
CA TRP A 388 7.32 -13.35 6.06
C TRP A 388 6.24 -12.36 6.50
N CYS A 389 5.13 -12.90 7.00
CA CYS A 389 4.08 -12.16 7.65
C CYS A 389 3.98 -12.61 9.09
N ILE A 390 4.05 -11.64 10.02
CA ILE A 390 3.92 -11.87 11.45
C ILE A 390 2.72 -11.08 11.93
N GLU A 391 1.77 -11.76 12.60
CA GLU A 391 0.58 -11.13 13.17
C GLU A 391 0.67 -11.16 14.68
N ILE A 392 0.43 -10.01 15.31
CA ILE A 392 0.56 -9.82 16.75
C ILE A 392 -0.71 -9.14 17.27
N ALA A 393 -1.40 -9.82 18.17
CA ALA A 393 -2.39 -9.19 19.04
C ALA A 393 -1.67 -8.50 20.20
N TRP A 394 -2.22 -7.41 20.68
CA TRP A 394 -1.67 -6.68 21.82
C TRP A 394 -2.80 -6.10 22.69
N GLU A 395 -2.48 -5.86 23.93
CA GLU A 395 -3.38 -5.24 24.90
C GLU A 395 -2.60 -4.39 25.92
N ARG A 396 -3.28 -3.42 26.49
CA ARG A 396 -2.76 -2.64 27.61
C ARG A 396 -3.32 -3.19 28.89
N GLN A 397 -2.46 -3.55 29.83
CA GLN A 397 -2.82 -4.06 31.13
C GLN A 397 -3.26 -2.94 32.10
N GLU A 398 -3.92 -3.28 33.17
CA GLU A 398 -4.37 -2.35 34.21
C GLU A 398 -3.21 -1.57 34.85
N ASP A 399 -2.04 -2.18 34.98
CA ASP A 399 -0.81 -1.54 35.50
C ASP A 399 -0.15 -0.58 34.49
N GLY A 400 -0.73 -0.46 33.27
CA GLY A 400 -0.22 0.39 32.21
C GLY A 400 0.87 -0.22 31.36
N THR A 401 1.26 -1.48 31.58
CA THR A 401 2.19 -2.24 30.72
C THR A 401 1.49 -2.70 29.45
N PHE A 402 2.28 -3.04 28.43
CA PHE A 402 1.77 -3.52 27.14
C PHE A 402 2.20 -4.96 26.93
N TRP A 403 1.22 -5.81 26.63
CA TRP A 403 1.44 -7.23 26.36
C TRP A 403 1.03 -7.60 24.95
N GLY A 404 1.85 -8.40 24.29
CA GLY A 404 1.62 -8.89 22.94
C GLY A 404 1.65 -10.41 22.88
N LYS A 405 0.91 -10.95 21.91
CA LYS A 405 0.89 -12.37 21.59
C LYS A 405 1.09 -12.54 20.10
N VAL A 406 2.10 -13.30 19.71
CA VAL A 406 2.28 -13.73 18.32
C VAL A 406 1.16 -14.71 17.97
N GLU A 407 0.29 -14.35 17.03
CA GLU A 407 -0.83 -15.18 16.59
C GLU A 407 -0.46 -16.05 15.39
N SER A 408 0.33 -15.51 14.47
CA SER A 408 0.78 -16.25 13.30
C SER A 408 2.14 -15.78 12.80
N VAL A 409 2.91 -16.72 12.25
CA VAL A 409 4.15 -16.48 11.52
C VAL A 409 4.11 -17.34 10.27
N ALA A 410 4.13 -16.75 9.09
CA ALA A 410 4.00 -17.48 7.84
C ALA A 410 4.83 -16.86 6.73
N VAL A 411 5.36 -17.70 5.83
CA VAL A 411 5.90 -17.28 4.54
C VAL A 411 4.72 -16.96 3.63
N VAL A 412 4.65 -15.72 3.14
CA VAL A 412 3.54 -15.23 2.30
C VAL A 412 3.90 -15.05 0.84
N LEU A 413 5.20 -14.96 0.53
CA LEU A 413 5.70 -14.89 -0.83
C LEU A 413 7.12 -15.48 -0.87
N THR A 414 7.38 -16.33 -1.88
CA THR A 414 8.72 -16.89 -2.16
C THR A 414 9.14 -16.42 -3.55
N PRO A 415 9.75 -15.23 -3.66
CA PRO A 415 10.18 -14.70 -4.95
C PRO A 415 11.46 -15.38 -5.45
N ALA A 416 11.63 -15.40 -6.77
CA ALA A 416 12.85 -15.93 -7.39
C ALA A 416 14.09 -15.03 -7.20
N LYS A 417 13.88 -13.76 -6.80
CA LYS A 417 14.91 -12.72 -6.68
C LYS A 417 14.81 -11.99 -5.35
N THR A 418 15.85 -11.21 -5.06
CA THR A 418 15.90 -10.27 -3.92
C THR A 418 14.73 -9.30 -3.97
N THR A 419 14.03 -9.17 -2.84
CA THR A 419 12.85 -8.30 -2.72
C THR A 419 12.97 -7.38 -1.52
N SER A 420 12.25 -6.25 -1.59
CA SER A 420 12.00 -5.35 -0.46
C SER A 420 10.50 -5.15 -0.29
N VAL A 421 10.07 -4.91 0.93
CA VAL A 421 8.72 -4.39 1.19
C VAL A 421 8.85 -2.88 1.38
N ASP A 422 8.38 -2.11 0.41
CA ASP A 422 8.52 -0.65 0.42
C ASP A 422 7.38 0.02 1.17
N ILE A 423 6.15 -0.53 1.06
CA ILE A 423 4.95 -0.05 1.75
C ILE A 423 4.14 -1.25 2.24
N CYS A 424 3.52 -1.07 3.38
CA CYS A 424 2.50 -1.94 3.94
C CYS A 424 1.40 -1.06 4.53
N GLY A 425 0.17 -1.24 4.09
CA GLY A 425 -0.97 -0.43 4.52
C GLY A 425 -2.27 -1.24 4.54
N THR A 426 -3.16 -0.86 5.42
CA THR A 426 -4.47 -1.51 5.56
C THR A 426 -5.57 -0.60 5.06
N VAL A 427 -6.52 -1.16 4.35
CA VAL A 427 -7.77 -0.53 3.94
C VAL A 427 -8.95 -1.31 4.49
N THR A 428 -10.09 -0.63 4.63
CA THR A 428 -11.36 -1.24 5.06
C THR A 428 -12.29 -1.32 3.86
N VAL A 429 -12.67 -2.52 3.47
CA VAL A 429 -13.49 -2.79 2.28
C VAL A 429 -14.72 -3.62 2.59
#